data_43fd99e97cee642a42ce8222b3ed9e37
#
_entry.id   43fd99e97cee642a42ce8222b3ed9e37
#
_cell.length_a   1.000
_cell.length_b   1.000
_cell.length_c   1.000
_cell.angle_alpha   90.00
_cell.angle_beta   90.00
_cell.angle_gamma   90.00
#
_symmetry.space_group_name_H-M   'P 1'
#
loop_
_entity.id
_entity.type
_entity.pdbx_description
1 polymer ?
#
loop_
_entity_poly.entity_id
_entity_poly.type
_entity_poly.pdbx_seq_one_letter_code
_entity_poly.pdbx_strand_id
1 'polypeptide(L)'
;ITDVGHLEHDADEGEDKIAKKARLEQLEPMEVAQYYTNRFHEAMSALNCLPPSIEPHATGHIIEQQQLVQEIFNNGFAYESNGSVYFDVEKFDEQYRYGVLSGRSLDNIKDASRELAGVGEKKNQADFALWKKAQPEHIMHWPSPWSEGFPGWHGECTAMGRKYLGDHFDIHGG
;
A
#
# COMPACT_ATOMS: atom_id res chain seq x y z
N ILE A 1 -4.72 3.34 10.62
CA ILE A 1 -3.40 3.99 10.67
C ILE A 1 -2.44 3.29 9.73
N THR A 2 -1.90 4.04 8.78
CA THR A 2 -0.91 3.55 7.81
C THR A 2 0.50 3.79 8.37
N ASP A 3 0.93 2.91 9.24
CA ASP A 3 2.20 2.98 9.97
C ASP A 3 3.31 2.11 9.36
N VAL A 4 3.07 1.52 8.21
CA VAL A 4 4.10 0.95 7.35
C VAL A 4 4.78 2.07 6.56
N GLY A 5 6.09 1.99 6.35
CA GLY A 5 6.81 3.00 5.58
C GLY A 5 6.41 2.97 4.10
N HIS A 6 6.03 4.13 3.56
CA HIS A 6 5.79 4.29 2.13
C HIS A 6 6.88 5.14 1.49
N LEU A 7 7.19 4.87 0.23
CA LEU A 7 8.22 5.56 -0.53
C LEU A 7 7.84 7.02 -0.84
N GLU A 8 8.84 7.90 -1.03
CA GLU A 8 8.64 9.36 -0.99
C GLU A 8 7.67 9.91 -2.04
N HIS A 9 7.53 9.38 -3.18
CA HIS A 9 6.73 9.98 -4.26
C HIS A 9 5.46 9.21 -4.61
N ASP A 10 4.95 8.40 -3.65
CA ASP A 10 3.84 7.48 -3.92
C ASP A 10 4.13 6.60 -5.15
N ALA A 11 5.43 6.46 -5.44
CA ALA A 11 5.99 5.69 -6.52
C ALA A 11 6.64 4.42 -5.96
N ASP A 12 7.01 3.52 -6.85
CA ASP A 12 7.70 2.28 -6.48
C ASP A 12 9.21 2.50 -6.17
N GLU A 13 9.65 3.76 -6.12
CA GLU A 13 11.04 4.18 -5.92
C GLU A 13 11.14 5.34 -4.92
N GLY A 14 12.28 5.45 -4.25
CA GLY A 14 12.55 6.51 -3.28
C GLY A 14 12.83 5.97 -1.88
N GLU A 15 13.15 6.87 -0.96
CA GLU A 15 13.39 6.54 0.45
C GLU A 15 12.06 6.43 1.21
N ASP A 16 11.95 5.49 2.13
CA ASP A 16 10.83 5.40 3.07
C ASP A 16 10.76 6.68 3.93
N LYS A 17 9.59 7.33 3.92
CA LYS A 17 9.33 8.59 4.66
C LYS A 17 9.56 8.44 6.17
N ILE A 18 9.16 7.32 6.76
CA ILE A 18 9.33 7.04 8.18
C ILE A 18 10.81 6.76 8.49
N ALA A 19 11.47 5.94 7.67
CA ALA A 19 12.89 5.64 7.83
C ALA A 19 13.77 6.89 7.71
N LYS A 20 13.48 7.77 6.74
CA LYS A 20 14.17 9.05 6.59
C LYS A 20 14.04 9.93 7.83
N LYS A 21 12.83 10.08 8.36
CA LYS A 21 12.58 10.85 9.56
C LYS A 21 13.25 10.24 10.78
N ALA A 22 13.15 8.93 10.95
CA ALA A 22 13.79 8.18 12.04
C ALA A 22 15.31 8.39 12.06
N ARG A 23 15.95 8.28 10.88
CA ARG A 23 17.40 8.50 10.74
C ARG A 23 17.80 9.94 11.08
N LEU A 24 17.04 10.94 10.61
CA LEU A 24 17.34 12.35 10.87
C LEU A 24 17.21 12.72 12.34
N GLU A 25 16.29 12.10 13.07
CA GLU A 25 16.02 12.38 14.48
C GLU A 25 16.63 11.33 15.42
N GLN A 26 17.33 10.32 14.90
CA GLN A 26 17.92 9.21 15.67
C GLN A 26 16.85 8.43 16.48
N LEU A 27 15.66 8.23 15.89
CA LEU A 27 14.54 7.52 16.46
C LEU A 27 14.34 6.17 15.76
N GLU A 28 13.66 5.25 16.44
CA GLU A 28 13.15 4.04 15.79
C GLU A 28 11.92 4.39 14.90
N PRO A 29 11.71 3.72 13.74
CA PRO A 29 10.57 4.00 12.87
C PRO A 29 9.22 3.98 13.58
N MET A 30 9.04 3.04 14.53
CA MET A 30 7.80 2.93 15.31
C MET A 30 7.61 4.09 16.30
N GLU A 31 8.67 4.72 16.79
CA GLU A 31 8.55 5.93 17.61
C GLU A 31 8.03 7.10 16.76
N VAL A 32 8.51 7.23 15.52
CA VAL A 32 8.01 8.24 14.58
C VAL A 32 6.54 8.00 14.28
N ALA A 33 6.14 6.77 13.95
CA ALA A 33 4.75 6.41 13.69
C ALA A 33 3.86 6.72 14.90
N GLN A 34 4.27 6.33 16.11
CA GLN A 34 3.51 6.57 17.34
C GLN A 34 3.40 8.07 17.65
N TYR A 35 4.47 8.85 17.47
CA TYR A 35 4.43 10.29 17.68
C TYR A 35 3.38 10.95 16.80
N TYR A 36 3.37 10.68 15.49
CA TYR A 36 2.41 11.28 14.58
C TYR A 36 0.98 10.74 14.79
N THR A 37 0.81 9.48 15.18
CA THR A 37 -0.50 8.94 15.57
C THR A 37 -1.09 9.71 16.75
N ASN A 38 -0.29 9.97 17.78
CA ASN A 38 -0.74 10.75 18.94
C ASN A 38 -1.11 12.19 18.53
N ARG A 39 -0.30 12.83 17.69
CA ARG A 39 -0.60 14.17 17.16
C ARG A 39 -1.87 14.20 16.32
N PHE A 40 -2.12 13.16 15.55
CA PHE A 40 -3.37 13.01 14.80
C PHE A 40 -4.57 12.92 15.75
N HIS A 41 -4.51 12.11 16.80
CA HIS A 41 -5.59 11.98 17.78
C HIS A 41 -5.85 13.33 18.50
N GLU A 42 -4.82 14.05 18.89
CA GLU A 42 -4.95 15.38 19.48
C GLU A 42 -5.67 16.35 18.52
N ALA A 43 -5.29 16.38 17.25
CA ALA A 43 -5.91 17.24 16.26
C ALA A 43 -7.39 16.87 16.03
N MET A 44 -7.71 15.56 15.88
CA MET A 44 -9.09 15.09 15.71
C MET A 44 -9.96 15.41 16.93
N SER A 45 -9.41 15.28 18.14
CA SER A 45 -10.09 15.66 19.39
C SER A 45 -10.36 17.17 19.44
N ALA A 46 -9.40 18.00 19.03
CA ALA A 46 -9.58 19.45 18.98
C ALA A 46 -10.65 19.89 17.97
N LEU A 47 -10.89 19.08 16.93
CA LEU A 47 -11.97 19.26 15.95
C LEU A 47 -13.31 18.65 16.39
N ASN A 48 -13.42 18.14 17.63
CA ASN A 48 -14.58 17.44 18.17
C ASN A 48 -15.00 16.19 17.34
N CYS A 49 -14.06 15.54 16.65
CA CYS A 49 -14.30 14.28 15.98
C CYS A 49 -14.38 13.16 17.02
N LEU A 50 -15.40 12.33 16.91
CA LEU A 50 -15.50 11.11 17.73
C LEU A 50 -14.43 10.11 17.29
N PRO A 51 -13.81 9.39 18.24
CA PRO A 51 -12.88 8.32 17.89
C PRO A 51 -13.60 7.18 17.14
N PRO A 52 -12.93 6.48 16.23
CA PRO A 52 -13.50 5.31 15.59
C PRO A 52 -13.71 4.17 16.61
N SER A 53 -14.65 3.27 16.33
CA SER A 53 -14.87 2.08 17.18
C SER A 53 -13.70 1.10 17.09
N ILE A 54 -13.05 1.02 15.94
CA ILE A 54 -11.85 0.22 15.66
C ILE A 54 -10.89 1.09 14.88
N GLU A 55 -9.64 1.16 15.32
CA GLU A 55 -8.56 1.85 14.62
C GLU A 55 -7.43 0.88 14.30
N PRO A 56 -7.50 0.14 13.19
CA PRO A 56 -6.49 -0.84 12.86
C PRO A 56 -5.21 -0.18 12.36
N HIS A 57 -4.07 -0.80 12.70
CA HIS A 57 -2.75 -0.43 12.22
C HIS A 57 -2.28 -1.37 11.12
N ALA A 58 -1.70 -0.84 10.07
CA ALA A 58 -1.22 -1.62 8.94
C ALA A 58 -0.13 -2.63 9.35
N THR A 59 0.78 -2.23 10.24
CA THR A 59 1.81 -3.12 10.80
C THR A 59 1.25 -4.31 11.58
N GLY A 60 0.08 -4.15 12.18
CA GLY A 60 -0.64 -5.24 12.87
C GLY A 60 -1.40 -6.18 11.93
N HIS A 61 -1.39 -5.93 10.62
CA HIS A 61 -2.21 -6.64 9.64
C HIS A 61 -1.41 -7.15 8.42
N ILE A 62 -0.11 -7.36 8.59
CA ILE A 62 0.77 -7.85 7.52
C ILE A 62 0.31 -9.21 6.98
N ILE A 63 -0.17 -10.10 7.84
CA ILE A 63 -0.64 -11.42 7.44
C ILE A 63 -1.87 -11.29 6.52
N GLU A 64 -2.83 -10.46 6.88
CA GLU A 64 -4.03 -10.22 6.07
C GLU A 64 -3.70 -9.58 4.72
N GLN A 65 -2.73 -8.68 4.70
CA GLN A 65 -2.24 -8.08 3.46
C GLN A 65 -1.58 -9.13 2.56
N GLN A 66 -0.72 -9.99 3.10
CA GLN A 66 -0.12 -11.10 2.34
C GLN A 66 -1.17 -12.07 1.83
N GLN A 67 -2.20 -12.39 2.62
CA GLN A 67 -3.32 -13.24 2.20
C GLN A 67 -4.09 -12.61 1.05
N LEU A 68 -4.37 -11.32 1.10
CA LEU A 68 -5.01 -10.58 0.01
C LEU A 68 -4.17 -10.64 -1.28
N VAL A 69 -2.87 -10.39 -1.18
CA VAL A 69 -1.95 -10.47 -2.32
C VAL A 69 -1.94 -11.89 -2.91
N GLN A 70 -1.88 -12.91 -2.05
CA GLN A 70 -1.91 -14.32 -2.48
C GLN A 70 -3.23 -14.68 -3.17
N GLU A 71 -4.37 -14.16 -2.68
CA GLU A 71 -5.68 -14.36 -3.32
C GLU A 71 -5.70 -13.76 -4.73
N ILE A 72 -5.22 -12.52 -4.88
CA ILE A 72 -5.11 -11.85 -6.19
C ILE A 72 -4.18 -12.62 -7.12
N PHE A 73 -3.07 -13.12 -6.60
CA PHE A 73 -2.10 -13.91 -7.34
C PHE A 73 -2.71 -15.23 -7.83
N ASN A 74 -3.42 -15.95 -6.96
CA ASN A 74 -4.09 -17.22 -7.28
C ASN A 74 -5.23 -17.03 -8.31
N ASN A 75 -5.88 -15.88 -8.30
CA ASN A 75 -6.89 -15.50 -9.29
C ASN A 75 -6.26 -15.10 -10.65
N GLY A 76 -4.94 -15.04 -10.71
CA GLY A 76 -4.18 -14.80 -11.93
C GLY A 76 -4.07 -13.33 -12.33
N PHE A 77 -4.39 -12.38 -11.45
CA PHE A 77 -4.30 -10.93 -11.69
C PHE A 77 -3.07 -10.28 -11.05
N ALA A 78 -2.13 -11.08 -10.60
CA ALA A 78 -0.84 -10.61 -10.14
C ALA A 78 0.30 -11.46 -10.72
N TYR A 79 1.49 -10.90 -10.75
CA TYR A 79 2.71 -11.58 -11.14
C TYR A 79 3.89 -11.15 -10.28
N GLU A 80 4.87 -12.04 -10.17
CA GLU A 80 6.12 -11.76 -9.48
C GLU A 80 7.17 -11.24 -10.46
N SER A 81 7.93 -10.24 -10.04
CA SER A 81 9.11 -9.73 -10.73
C SER A 81 10.17 -9.33 -9.70
N ASN A 82 11.35 -9.93 -9.77
CA ASN A 82 12.50 -9.68 -8.89
C ASN A 82 12.19 -9.77 -7.37
N GLY A 83 11.20 -10.59 -6.97
CA GLY A 83 10.76 -10.76 -5.58
C GLY A 83 9.75 -9.70 -5.13
N SER A 84 9.32 -8.80 -6.02
CA SER A 84 8.14 -7.94 -5.83
C SER A 84 6.93 -8.55 -6.53
N VAL A 85 5.73 -8.26 -6.05
CA VAL A 85 4.46 -8.70 -6.65
C VAL A 85 3.70 -7.49 -7.16
N TYR A 86 3.28 -7.55 -8.40
CA TYR A 86 2.55 -6.49 -9.10
C TYR A 86 1.17 -6.95 -9.52
N PHE A 87 0.21 -6.03 -9.48
CA PHE A 87 -1.11 -6.22 -10.05
C PHE A 87 -1.04 -6.03 -11.57
N ASP A 88 -1.59 -6.99 -12.32
CA ASP A 88 -1.64 -6.99 -13.78
C ASP A 88 -2.92 -6.28 -14.24
N VAL A 89 -2.81 -4.96 -14.42
CA VAL A 89 -3.94 -4.09 -14.71
C VAL A 89 -4.57 -4.40 -16.06
N GLU A 90 -3.76 -4.67 -17.09
CA GLU A 90 -4.26 -4.97 -18.43
C GLU A 90 -5.04 -6.28 -18.45
N LYS A 91 -4.49 -7.32 -17.83
CA LYS A 91 -5.16 -8.62 -17.72
C LYS A 91 -6.48 -8.53 -16.95
N PHE A 92 -6.52 -7.71 -15.90
CA PHE A 92 -7.76 -7.49 -15.16
C PHE A 92 -8.78 -6.72 -16.01
N ASP A 93 -8.36 -5.70 -16.76
CA ASP A 93 -9.21 -4.89 -17.61
C ASP A 93 -9.89 -5.70 -18.72
N GLU A 94 -9.17 -6.66 -19.31
CA GLU A 94 -9.72 -7.59 -20.33
C GLU A 94 -10.95 -8.36 -19.82
N GLN A 95 -11.03 -8.64 -18.53
CA GLN A 95 -12.10 -9.47 -17.94
C GLN A 95 -13.12 -8.66 -17.15
N TYR A 96 -12.71 -7.62 -16.41
CA TYR A 96 -13.54 -6.96 -15.40
C TYR A 96 -13.67 -5.44 -15.57
N ARG A 97 -13.04 -4.83 -16.55
CA ARG A 97 -13.00 -3.39 -16.76
C ARG A 97 -12.42 -2.63 -15.56
N TYR A 98 -11.14 -2.32 -15.63
CA TYR A 98 -10.46 -1.53 -14.61
C TYR A 98 -10.97 -0.08 -14.56
N GLY A 99 -10.96 0.53 -13.36
CA GLY A 99 -11.30 1.93 -13.16
C GLY A 99 -12.80 2.24 -13.04
N VAL A 100 -13.68 1.24 -12.88
CA VAL A 100 -15.13 1.43 -12.71
C VAL A 100 -15.45 2.35 -11.53
N LEU A 101 -14.78 2.19 -10.39
CA LEU A 101 -15.03 3.02 -9.21
C LEU A 101 -14.50 4.45 -9.36
N SER A 102 -13.32 4.61 -9.96
CA SER A 102 -12.72 5.94 -10.17
C SER A 102 -13.29 6.70 -11.35
N GLY A 103 -14.06 6.04 -12.23
CA GLY A 103 -14.56 6.59 -13.48
C GLY A 103 -13.46 6.86 -14.53
N ARG A 104 -12.22 6.38 -14.30
CA ARG A 104 -11.10 6.55 -15.23
C ARG A 104 -11.02 5.38 -16.20
N SER A 105 -10.69 5.67 -17.47
CA SER A 105 -10.34 4.64 -18.44
C SER A 105 -8.87 4.23 -18.28
N LEU A 106 -8.53 3.02 -18.72
CA LEU A 106 -7.14 2.54 -18.72
C LEU A 106 -6.23 3.44 -19.57
N ASP A 107 -6.72 3.99 -20.67
CA ASP A 107 -5.96 4.92 -21.51
C ASP A 107 -5.59 6.20 -20.75
N ASN A 108 -6.52 6.77 -19.98
CA ASN A 108 -6.26 7.95 -19.15
C ASN A 108 -5.22 7.65 -18.05
N ILE A 109 -5.21 6.42 -17.52
CA ILE A 109 -4.24 5.99 -16.51
C ILE A 109 -2.86 5.81 -17.15
N LYS A 110 -2.78 5.22 -18.33
CA LYS A 110 -1.53 5.07 -19.08
C LYS A 110 -0.90 6.41 -19.45
N ASP A 111 -1.72 7.38 -19.86
CA ASP A 111 -1.24 8.73 -20.19
C ASP A 111 -0.68 9.46 -18.96
N ALA A 112 -1.33 9.35 -17.81
CA ALA A 112 -0.85 9.93 -16.56
C ALA A 112 0.43 9.26 -16.03
N SER A 113 0.61 7.95 -16.26
CA SER A 113 1.79 7.20 -15.79
C SER A 113 3.02 7.32 -16.70
N ARG A 114 2.90 7.88 -17.92
CA ARG A 114 4.05 8.12 -18.82
C ARG A 114 5.12 9.04 -18.24
N GLU A 115 4.76 9.88 -17.28
CA GLU A 115 5.70 10.79 -16.62
C GLU A 115 6.46 10.14 -15.45
N LEU A 116 6.01 8.97 -14.98
CA LEU A 116 6.63 8.25 -13.87
C LEU A 116 7.55 7.14 -14.43
N ALA A 117 8.78 7.49 -14.72
CA ALA A 117 9.80 6.55 -15.22
C ALA A 117 10.23 5.58 -14.11
N GLY A 118 9.96 4.30 -14.29
CA GLY A 118 10.35 3.19 -13.43
C GLY A 118 10.03 1.84 -14.08
N VAL A 119 10.42 1.68 -15.36
CA VAL A 119 9.97 0.58 -16.23
C VAL A 119 10.79 -0.72 -16.07
N GLY A 120 11.65 -0.87 -15.02
CA GLY A 120 12.54 -2.04 -14.95
C GLY A 120 11.88 -3.36 -14.52
N GLU A 121 10.86 -3.31 -13.68
CA GLU A 121 10.28 -4.52 -13.07
C GLU A 121 8.83 -4.79 -13.49
N LYS A 122 8.10 -3.78 -13.96
CA LYS A 122 6.68 -3.88 -14.35
C LYS A 122 6.54 -4.40 -15.79
N LYS A 123 5.51 -5.21 -16.05
CA LYS A 123 5.14 -5.59 -17.41
C LYS A 123 4.53 -4.43 -18.17
N ASN A 124 3.63 -3.69 -17.51
CA ASN A 124 2.93 -2.56 -18.06
C ASN A 124 3.05 -1.35 -17.13
N GLN A 125 2.98 -0.18 -17.71
CA GLN A 125 3.15 1.09 -17.00
C GLN A 125 2.05 1.36 -15.97
N ALA A 126 0.84 0.85 -16.21
CA ALA A 126 -0.31 0.97 -15.32
C ALA A 126 -0.27 0.01 -14.13
N ASP A 127 0.60 -1.02 -14.16
CA ASP A 127 0.72 -1.98 -13.08
C ASP A 127 1.25 -1.29 -11.81
N PHE A 128 0.84 -1.78 -10.65
CA PHE A 128 1.28 -1.25 -9.36
C PHE A 128 1.68 -2.36 -8.40
N ALA A 129 2.56 -2.04 -7.47
CA ALA A 129 3.07 -3.01 -6.51
C ALA A 129 1.98 -3.39 -5.49
N LEU A 130 1.80 -4.69 -5.28
CA LEU A 130 1.03 -5.27 -4.18
C LEU A 130 1.92 -5.64 -3.00
N TRP A 131 3.13 -6.12 -3.30
CA TRP A 131 4.21 -6.40 -2.36
C TRP A 131 5.52 -5.95 -2.98
N LYS A 132 6.28 -5.13 -2.28
CA LYS A 132 7.57 -4.63 -2.76
C LYS A 132 8.70 -5.30 -2.01
N LYS A 133 9.69 -5.83 -2.74
CA LYS A 133 10.91 -6.36 -2.15
C LYS A 133 11.68 -5.25 -1.46
N ALA A 134 12.08 -5.46 -0.21
CA ALA A 134 12.90 -4.53 0.53
C ALA A 134 14.33 -4.47 -0.03
N GLN A 135 14.88 -3.27 -0.07
CA GLN A 135 16.31 -3.06 -0.25
C GLN A 135 17.01 -3.18 1.12
N PRO A 136 18.32 -3.41 1.17
CA PRO A 136 19.05 -3.55 2.45
C PRO A 136 18.89 -2.37 3.41
N GLU A 137 18.59 -1.19 2.88
CA GLU A 137 18.41 0.05 3.64
C GLU A 137 17.02 0.18 4.27
N HIS A 138 16.03 -0.63 3.83
CA HIS A 138 14.68 -0.60 4.38
C HIS A 138 14.66 -1.19 5.78
N ILE A 139 14.25 -0.39 6.75
CA ILE A 139 14.16 -0.79 8.16
C ILE A 139 12.85 -1.54 8.42
N MET A 140 11.75 -1.08 7.81
CA MET A 140 10.43 -1.69 7.97
C MET A 140 10.15 -2.68 6.84
N HIS A 141 10.41 -3.95 7.11
CA HIS A 141 10.13 -5.05 6.18
C HIS A 141 9.75 -6.32 6.95
N TRP A 142 9.09 -7.22 6.27
CA TRP A 142 8.56 -8.45 6.83
C TRP A 142 8.82 -9.63 5.90
N PRO A 143 9.00 -10.84 6.44
CA PRO A 143 9.09 -12.04 5.61
C PRO A 143 7.76 -12.29 4.88
N SER A 144 7.86 -12.73 3.63
CA SER A 144 6.71 -13.13 2.84
C SER A 144 7.04 -14.34 1.95
N PRO A 145 6.04 -14.97 1.31
CA PRO A 145 6.29 -16.05 0.35
C PRO A 145 7.16 -15.65 -0.85
N TRP A 146 7.23 -14.35 -1.16
CA TRP A 146 7.94 -13.84 -2.35
C TRP A 146 9.33 -13.28 -2.00
N SER A 147 9.42 -12.52 -0.91
CA SER A 147 10.69 -11.95 -0.45
C SER A 147 10.52 -11.29 0.93
N GLU A 148 11.64 -10.94 1.57
CA GLU A 148 11.64 -9.89 2.58
C GLU A 148 11.20 -8.58 1.91
N GLY A 149 10.15 -7.94 2.45
CA GLY A 149 9.54 -6.79 1.79
C GLY A 149 8.46 -6.11 2.61
N PHE A 150 7.68 -5.29 1.95
CA PHE A 150 6.62 -4.50 2.55
C PHE A 150 5.40 -4.39 1.60
N PRO A 151 4.20 -4.14 2.13
CA PRO A 151 3.00 -4.03 1.32
C PRO A 151 3.03 -2.81 0.40
N GLY A 152 2.44 -2.96 -0.78
CA GLY A 152 2.14 -1.86 -1.67
C GLY A 152 1.04 -0.97 -1.11
N TRP A 153 1.06 0.30 -1.51
CA TRP A 153 0.10 1.30 -1.03
C TRP A 153 -1.35 0.93 -1.39
N HIS A 154 -2.28 1.24 -0.49
CA HIS A 154 -3.72 0.92 -0.51
C HIS A 154 -4.08 -0.57 -0.28
N GLY A 155 -3.15 -1.50 -0.41
CA GLY A 155 -3.38 -2.92 -0.09
C GLY A 155 -3.76 -3.12 1.39
N GLU A 156 -3.11 -2.37 2.27
CA GLU A 156 -3.38 -2.36 3.72
C GLU A 156 -4.80 -1.90 4.04
N CYS A 157 -5.27 -0.82 3.42
CA CYS A 157 -6.63 -0.30 3.64
C CYS A 157 -7.67 -1.31 3.17
N THR A 158 -7.45 -1.97 2.04
CA THR A 158 -8.33 -3.01 1.51
C THR A 158 -8.37 -4.23 2.44
N ALA A 159 -7.22 -4.72 2.88
CA ALA A 159 -7.14 -5.88 3.77
C ALA A 159 -7.80 -5.62 5.13
N MET A 160 -7.54 -4.47 5.74
CA MET A 160 -8.14 -4.07 7.02
C MET A 160 -9.64 -3.81 6.89
N GLY A 161 -10.08 -3.11 5.83
CA GLY A 161 -11.49 -2.86 5.54
C GLY A 161 -12.27 -4.17 5.40
N ARG A 162 -11.78 -5.09 4.57
CA ARG A 162 -12.39 -6.40 4.40
C ARG A 162 -12.47 -7.22 5.70
N LYS A 163 -11.42 -7.18 6.51
CA LYS A 163 -11.38 -7.90 7.80
C LYS A 163 -12.45 -7.44 8.78
N TYR A 164 -12.64 -6.13 8.92
CA TYR A 164 -13.49 -5.57 9.97
C TYR A 164 -14.90 -5.19 9.50
N LEU A 165 -15.07 -4.91 8.21
CA LEU A 165 -16.34 -4.46 7.64
C LEU A 165 -16.95 -5.50 6.68
N GLY A 166 -16.18 -6.52 6.28
CA GLY A 166 -16.61 -7.54 5.33
C GLY A 166 -16.38 -7.11 3.87
N ASP A 167 -16.93 -7.91 2.94
CA ASP A 167 -16.75 -7.68 1.49
C ASP A 167 -17.60 -6.51 0.97
N HIS A 168 -18.62 -6.09 1.71
CA HIS A 168 -19.51 -4.99 1.37
C HIS A 168 -19.64 -4.03 2.54
N PHE A 169 -19.37 -2.76 2.30
CA PHE A 169 -19.54 -1.68 3.27
C PHE A 169 -19.88 -0.37 2.55
N ASP A 170 -20.44 0.59 3.28
CA ASP A 170 -21.15 1.73 2.70
C ASP A 170 -20.24 2.87 2.26
N ILE A 171 -19.13 3.11 2.96
CA ILE A 171 -18.23 4.24 2.71
C ILE A 171 -16.78 3.77 2.74
N HIS A 172 -16.05 4.08 1.68
CA HIS A 172 -14.59 3.93 1.60
C HIS A 172 -13.98 5.26 1.21
N GLY A 173 -13.03 5.75 2.02
CA GLY A 173 -12.23 6.91 1.70
C GLY A 173 -10.82 6.49 1.30
N GLY A 174 -10.29 7.07 0.21
CA GLY A 174 -8.95 6.75 -0.28
C GLY A 174 -8.39 7.85 -1.16
#